data_0002185985d45642eff897b68af84cf7
#
_entry.id   0002185985d45642eff897b68af84cf7
#
_cell.length_a   1.000
_cell.length_b   1.000
_cell.length_c   1.000
_cell.angle_alpha   90.00
_cell.angle_beta   90.00
_cell.angle_gamma   90.00
#
_symmetry.space_group_name_H-M   'P 1'
#
loop_
_entity.id
_entity.type
_entity.pdbx_description
1 polymer ?
#
loop_
_entity_poly.entity_id
_entity_poly.type
_entity_poly.pdbx_seq_one_letter_code
_entity_poly.pdbx_strand_id
1 'polypeptide(L)'
;MNAALPTRVVPDDKWLGCLLAGAVGDALGAPIEFLRITEIRDRFGPTGVTGYAEAYGGRGRITDDTQMTLFTLEAMIRSHVGIRLGLREQQPASVLQHAYQRWYHTQGEPWHKAGGSYAMNPAPDGRLMEVPELFHSRAPGLTVIAALRAFAKGGERGSITNVLNDSKGCGAVMRVAPCALWSPDPGEAFEIAVQAGALTHSHPTGYLSGGALAFLVHRLLDGVQLRQALAEVRAELADWDRSAETIDALDAAISLAGRGRPTAEDIETELGGGWIGEEALAIGVCAALVAEDLPDGLLLAVNHSGDSDSTGAICGNLLGAAHGTAAIPADWLAELELRDEIEQLSRDALVEFGSGDSLANPGWQARYPAW
;
A
#
# COMPACT_ATOMS: atom_id res chain seq x y z
N MET A 1 23.86 -0.64 -24.69
CA MET A 1 24.21 0.22 -23.54
C MET A 1 22.96 0.23 -22.69
N ASN A 2 22.94 -0.46 -21.53
CA ASN A 2 21.84 -0.28 -20.58
C ASN A 2 21.94 1.15 -20.06
N ALA A 3 20.94 1.97 -20.31
CA ALA A 3 20.81 3.23 -19.60
C ALA A 3 20.76 2.88 -18.10
N ALA A 4 21.60 3.54 -17.30
CA ALA A 4 21.53 3.37 -15.85
C ALA A 4 20.11 3.76 -15.41
N LEU A 5 19.49 2.93 -14.59
CA LEU A 5 18.19 3.28 -13.98
C LEU A 5 18.39 4.59 -13.19
N PRO A 6 17.43 5.51 -13.23
CA PRO A 6 17.54 6.75 -12.50
C PRO A 6 17.50 6.47 -10.99
N THR A 7 18.40 7.10 -10.24
CA THR A 7 18.40 7.01 -8.78
C THR A 7 17.37 7.97 -8.20
N ARG A 8 16.70 7.54 -7.11
CA ARG A 8 15.78 8.37 -6.35
C ARG A 8 16.26 8.51 -4.90
N VAL A 9 16.69 9.70 -4.56
CA VAL A 9 17.11 10.04 -3.19
C VAL A 9 15.95 10.75 -2.50
N VAL A 10 15.47 10.18 -1.40
CA VAL A 10 14.41 10.75 -0.56
C VAL A 10 14.91 10.86 0.88
N PRO A 11 14.31 11.71 1.73
CA PRO A 11 14.65 11.74 3.15
C PRO A 11 14.30 10.40 3.83
N ASP A 12 15.30 9.75 4.43
CA ASP A 12 15.17 8.44 5.07
C ASP A 12 14.05 8.41 6.11
N ASP A 13 13.97 9.44 6.95
CA ASP A 13 12.96 9.57 8.00
C ASP A 13 11.54 9.62 7.44
N LYS A 14 11.32 10.36 6.35
CA LYS A 14 10.01 10.44 5.69
C LYS A 14 9.61 9.13 5.02
N TRP A 15 10.56 8.46 4.39
CA TRP A 15 10.29 7.17 3.78
C TRP A 15 9.94 6.11 4.82
N LEU A 16 10.75 5.98 5.88
CA LEU A 16 10.43 5.11 7.00
C LEU A 16 9.08 5.48 7.63
N GLY A 17 8.84 6.78 7.82
CA GLY A 17 7.59 7.31 8.32
C GLY A 17 6.39 6.88 7.49
N CYS A 18 6.49 6.94 6.15
CA CYS A 18 5.45 6.50 5.23
C CYS A 18 5.00 5.06 5.51
N LEU A 19 5.96 4.13 5.57
CA LEU A 19 5.63 2.70 5.71
C LEU A 19 5.23 2.33 7.14
N LEU A 20 5.91 2.89 8.15
CA LEU A 20 5.57 2.64 9.55
C LEU A 20 4.22 3.23 9.91
N ALA A 21 3.91 4.47 9.51
CA ALA A 21 2.62 5.08 9.81
C ALA A 21 1.47 4.41 9.02
N GLY A 22 1.74 3.92 7.80
CA GLY A 22 0.79 3.07 7.08
C GLY A 22 0.45 1.81 7.84
N ALA A 23 1.46 1.08 8.33
CA ALA A 23 1.25 -0.13 9.14
C ALA A 23 0.59 0.17 10.50
N VAL A 24 0.87 1.32 11.11
CA VAL A 24 0.18 1.77 12.33
C VAL A 24 -1.30 2.05 12.04
N GLY A 25 -1.61 2.70 10.92
CA GLY A 25 -2.99 2.96 10.50
C GLY A 25 -3.78 1.69 10.24
N ASP A 26 -3.20 0.74 9.52
CA ASP A 26 -3.72 -0.62 9.33
C ASP A 26 -4.01 -1.30 10.68
N ALA A 27 -3.04 -1.36 11.58
CA ALA A 27 -3.19 -2.02 12.89
C ALA A 27 -4.19 -1.32 13.83
N LEU A 28 -4.43 -0.02 13.68
CA LEU A 28 -5.49 0.71 14.40
C LEU A 28 -6.88 0.35 13.85
N GLY A 29 -7.01 0.20 12.54
CA GLY A 29 -8.26 -0.15 11.86
C GLY A 29 -8.64 -1.62 11.99
N ALA A 30 -7.68 -2.54 12.03
CA ALA A 30 -7.86 -3.99 12.06
C ALA A 30 -8.94 -4.52 13.04
N PRO A 31 -9.07 -4.03 14.29
CA PRO A 31 -10.09 -4.51 15.23
C PRO A 31 -11.51 -4.01 14.91
N ILE A 32 -11.68 -3.06 14.02
CA ILE A 32 -12.96 -2.38 13.77
C ILE A 32 -13.39 -2.38 12.29
N GLU A 33 -12.59 -2.97 11.39
CA GLU A 33 -12.78 -3.02 9.93
C GLU A 33 -14.22 -3.38 9.50
N PHE A 34 -14.87 -4.30 10.18
CA PHE A 34 -16.21 -4.76 9.81
C PHE A 34 -17.33 -4.18 10.68
N LEU A 35 -17.01 -3.19 11.52
CA LEU A 35 -17.98 -2.62 12.46
C LEU A 35 -18.61 -1.33 11.91
N ARG A 36 -19.87 -1.09 12.27
CA ARG A 36 -20.49 0.20 12.07
C ARG A 36 -20.04 1.17 13.15
N ILE A 37 -20.06 2.46 12.88
CA ILE A 37 -19.65 3.48 13.84
C ILE A 37 -20.42 3.41 15.16
N THR A 38 -21.69 3.00 15.13
CA THR A 38 -22.48 2.77 16.33
C THR A 38 -21.91 1.63 17.19
N GLU A 39 -21.50 0.53 16.56
CA GLU A 39 -20.89 -0.63 17.23
C GLU A 39 -19.49 -0.30 17.76
N ILE A 40 -18.74 0.53 17.01
CA ILE A 40 -17.43 1.05 17.44
C ILE A 40 -17.62 1.89 18.71
N ARG A 41 -18.59 2.82 18.70
CA ARG A 41 -18.87 3.68 19.86
C ARG A 41 -19.41 2.91 21.07
N ASP A 42 -20.21 1.90 20.84
CA ASP A 42 -20.72 1.02 21.92
C ASP A 42 -19.60 0.22 22.58
N ARG A 43 -18.59 -0.19 21.81
CA ARG A 43 -17.47 -1.01 22.28
C ARG A 43 -16.33 -0.19 22.89
N PHE A 44 -15.98 0.95 22.30
CA PHE A 44 -14.78 1.72 22.62
C PHE A 44 -15.08 3.11 23.21
N GLY A 45 -16.36 3.48 23.33
CA GLY A 45 -16.77 4.80 23.80
C GLY A 45 -17.06 5.78 22.67
N PRO A 46 -17.56 6.99 23.00
CA PRO A 46 -18.10 7.93 22.02
C PRO A 46 -17.10 8.42 20.96
N THR A 47 -15.79 8.35 21.24
CA THR A 47 -14.71 8.73 20.33
C THR A 47 -14.21 7.58 19.48
N GLY A 48 -14.71 6.34 19.68
CA GLY A 48 -14.19 5.15 19.05
C GLY A 48 -12.86 4.69 19.63
N VAL A 49 -12.05 3.99 18.82
CA VAL A 49 -10.69 3.58 19.23
C VAL A 49 -9.79 4.82 19.39
N THR A 50 -8.94 4.80 20.41
CA THR A 50 -7.96 5.86 20.72
C THR A 50 -6.53 5.33 20.72
N GLY A 51 -6.34 4.09 20.27
CA GLY A 51 -5.10 3.37 20.18
C GLY A 51 -5.38 1.93 19.78
N TYR A 52 -4.36 1.07 19.79
CA TYR A 52 -4.54 -0.32 19.42
C TYR A 52 -5.54 -1.04 20.32
N ALA A 53 -6.44 -1.80 19.70
CA ALA A 53 -7.30 -2.76 20.35
C ALA A 53 -6.91 -4.19 19.96
N GLU A 54 -7.49 -5.20 20.56
CA GLU A 54 -7.20 -6.59 20.23
C GLU A 54 -7.80 -7.00 18.89
N ALA A 55 -6.93 -7.50 17.99
CA ALA A 55 -7.28 -8.18 16.75
C ALA A 55 -6.30 -9.32 16.52
N TYR A 56 -6.73 -10.41 15.90
CA TYR A 56 -5.86 -11.53 15.51
C TYR A 56 -4.96 -12.07 16.63
N GLY A 57 -5.45 -12.05 17.88
CA GLY A 57 -4.76 -12.59 19.06
C GLY A 57 -3.72 -11.67 19.69
N GLY A 58 -3.77 -10.35 19.42
CA GLY A 58 -2.89 -9.37 20.06
C GLY A 58 -3.25 -7.93 19.70
N ARG A 59 -2.46 -7.00 20.25
CA ARG A 59 -2.55 -5.56 19.94
C ARG A 59 -1.51 -5.21 18.89
N GLY A 60 -1.74 -4.15 18.11
CA GLY A 60 -0.82 -3.68 17.07
C GLY A 60 -0.62 -4.69 15.92
N ARG A 61 -1.61 -5.58 15.70
CA ARG A 61 -1.58 -6.58 14.63
C ARG A 61 -1.99 -5.97 13.31
N ILE A 62 -1.18 -6.20 12.31
CA ILE A 62 -1.42 -5.76 10.92
C ILE A 62 -2.38 -6.71 10.18
N THR A 63 -2.92 -6.26 9.05
CA THR A 63 -3.76 -7.05 8.13
C THR A 63 -3.04 -7.39 6.83
N ASP A 64 -3.79 -7.84 5.80
CA ASP A 64 -3.24 -8.07 4.47
C ASP A 64 -2.76 -6.76 3.78
N ASP A 65 -3.22 -5.61 4.21
CA ASP A 65 -2.74 -4.29 3.75
C ASP A 65 -1.22 -4.15 3.93
N THR A 66 -0.74 -4.28 5.16
CA THR A 66 0.71 -4.21 5.44
C THR A 66 1.44 -5.43 4.89
N GLN A 67 0.87 -6.64 4.99
CA GLN A 67 1.49 -7.82 4.38
C GLN A 67 1.77 -7.59 2.90
N MET A 68 0.76 -7.19 2.12
CA MET A 68 0.92 -6.97 0.68
C MET A 68 1.80 -5.76 0.35
N THR A 69 1.80 -4.72 1.20
CA THR A 69 2.74 -3.60 1.09
C THR A 69 4.19 -4.06 1.16
N LEU A 70 4.52 -4.96 2.09
CA LEU A 70 5.87 -5.53 2.22
C LEU A 70 6.25 -6.36 0.99
N PHE A 71 5.33 -7.19 0.48
CA PHE A 71 5.58 -7.97 -0.75
C PHE A 71 5.72 -7.07 -1.99
N THR A 72 5.01 -5.94 -2.04
CA THR A 72 5.18 -4.92 -3.09
C THR A 72 6.57 -4.29 -2.99
N LEU A 73 7.00 -3.88 -1.80
CA LEU A 73 8.31 -3.26 -1.59
C LEU A 73 9.45 -4.21 -1.95
N GLU A 74 9.39 -5.48 -1.49
CA GLU A 74 10.39 -6.48 -1.87
C GLU A 74 10.41 -6.71 -3.39
N ALA A 75 9.24 -6.73 -4.04
CA ALA A 75 9.16 -6.87 -5.50
C ALA A 75 9.82 -5.69 -6.22
N MET A 76 9.63 -4.46 -5.74
CA MET A 76 10.27 -3.27 -6.32
C MET A 76 11.79 -3.37 -6.22
N ILE A 77 12.34 -3.73 -5.05
CA ILE A 77 13.78 -3.95 -4.86
C ILE A 77 14.28 -5.03 -5.82
N ARG A 78 13.63 -6.20 -5.87
CA ARG A 78 14.03 -7.33 -6.72
C ARG A 78 13.98 -6.99 -8.20
N SER A 79 12.95 -6.29 -8.64
CA SER A 79 12.83 -5.84 -10.04
C SER A 79 13.98 -4.89 -10.41
N HIS A 80 14.27 -3.92 -9.55
CA HIS A 80 15.36 -2.97 -9.76
C HIS A 80 16.73 -3.67 -9.82
N VAL A 81 17.01 -4.59 -8.89
CA VAL A 81 18.21 -5.46 -8.91
C VAL A 81 18.29 -6.23 -10.23
N GLY A 82 17.21 -6.89 -10.65
CA GLY A 82 17.18 -7.69 -11.88
C GLY A 82 17.44 -6.87 -13.13
N ILE A 83 16.85 -5.67 -13.23
CA ILE A 83 17.08 -4.77 -14.38
C ILE A 83 18.54 -4.30 -14.41
N ARG A 84 19.13 -3.95 -13.26
CA ARG A 84 20.55 -3.58 -13.16
C ARG A 84 21.48 -4.71 -13.56
N LEU A 85 21.11 -5.96 -13.29
CA LEU A 85 21.82 -7.16 -13.75
C LEU A 85 21.59 -7.49 -15.23
N GLY A 86 20.75 -6.72 -15.94
CA GLY A 86 20.45 -6.92 -17.36
C GLY A 86 19.45 -8.04 -17.66
N LEU A 87 18.68 -8.47 -16.67
CA LEU A 87 17.68 -9.52 -16.80
C LEU A 87 16.37 -8.95 -17.33
N ARG A 88 16.06 -9.22 -18.59
CA ARG A 88 14.89 -8.63 -19.29
C ARG A 88 13.54 -9.07 -18.74
N GLU A 89 13.48 -10.21 -18.08
CA GLU A 89 12.24 -10.77 -17.54
C GLU A 89 11.87 -10.18 -16.16
N GLN A 90 12.78 -9.39 -15.58
CA GLN A 90 12.60 -8.74 -14.29
C GLN A 90 11.80 -7.42 -14.38
N GLN A 91 10.86 -7.34 -15.32
CA GLN A 91 9.94 -6.20 -15.39
C GLN A 91 9.04 -6.13 -14.16
N PRO A 92 8.74 -4.93 -13.64
CA PRO A 92 8.00 -4.76 -12.38
C PRO A 92 6.72 -5.59 -12.29
N ALA A 93 5.88 -5.59 -13.32
CA ALA A 93 4.64 -6.35 -13.31
C ALA A 93 4.83 -7.88 -13.16
N SER A 94 5.93 -8.45 -13.70
CA SER A 94 6.25 -9.88 -13.53
C SER A 94 6.72 -10.19 -12.14
N VAL A 95 7.60 -9.33 -11.59
CA VAL A 95 8.14 -9.50 -10.24
C VAL A 95 7.07 -9.29 -9.17
N LEU A 96 6.18 -8.30 -9.38
CA LEU A 96 5.00 -8.08 -8.54
C LEU A 96 4.05 -9.29 -8.55
N GLN A 97 3.75 -9.84 -9.74
CA GLN A 97 2.91 -11.05 -9.81
C GLN A 97 3.54 -12.20 -9.01
N HIS A 98 4.86 -12.43 -9.16
CA HIS A 98 5.57 -13.45 -8.38
C HIS A 98 5.51 -13.17 -6.87
N ALA A 99 5.72 -11.92 -6.45
CA ALA A 99 5.62 -11.54 -5.06
C ALA A 99 4.22 -11.80 -4.49
N TYR A 100 3.16 -11.45 -5.22
CA TYR A 100 1.79 -11.71 -4.79
C TYR A 100 1.43 -13.20 -4.77
N GLN A 101 2.03 -14.04 -5.64
CA GLN A 101 1.87 -15.49 -5.53
C GLN A 101 2.59 -16.04 -4.28
N ARG A 102 3.73 -15.48 -3.86
CA ARG A 102 4.39 -15.82 -2.61
C ARG A 102 3.54 -15.39 -1.40
N TRP A 103 2.96 -14.18 -1.44
CA TRP A 103 1.98 -13.76 -0.44
C TRP A 103 0.76 -14.70 -0.41
N TYR A 104 0.22 -15.09 -1.56
CA TYR A 104 -0.90 -16.05 -1.62
C TYR A 104 -0.53 -17.40 -0.98
N HIS A 105 0.72 -17.83 -1.12
CA HIS A 105 1.21 -19.02 -0.40
C HIS A 105 1.17 -18.81 1.12
N THR A 106 1.53 -17.65 1.64
CA THR A 106 1.46 -17.38 3.09
C THR A 106 0.03 -17.40 3.65
N GLN A 107 -0.99 -17.28 2.78
CA GLN A 107 -2.40 -17.38 3.15
C GLN A 107 -2.89 -18.83 3.34
N GLY A 108 -1.97 -19.79 3.40
CA GLY A 108 -2.26 -21.21 3.65
C GLY A 108 -2.36 -22.08 2.40
N GLU A 109 -2.18 -21.54 1.20
CA GLU A 109 -2.18 -22.33 -0.03
C GLU A 109 -0.77 -22.91 -0.29
N PRO A 110 -0.59 -24.22 -0.46
CA PRO A 110 0.72 -24.82 -0.73
C PRO A 110 1.37 -24.23 -1.98
N TRP A 111 2.72 -24.04 -1.96
CA TRP A 111 3.43 -23.35 -3.04
C TRP A 111 3.19 -23.95 -4.42
N HIS A 112 3.16 -25.28 -4.56
CA HIS A 112 2.87 -25.95 -5.84
C HIS A 112 1.47 -25.66 -6.39
N LYS A 113 0.56 -25.08 -5.57
CA LYS A 113 -0.75 -24.62 -5.98
C LYS A 113 -0.85 -23.08 -6.05
N ALA A 114 -0.09 -22.38 -5.20
CA ALA A 114 -0.11 -20.92 -5.14
C ALA A 114 0.77 -20.30 -6.23
N GLY A 115 1.92 -20.90 -6.54
CA GLY A 115 2.95 -20.29 -7.38
C GLY A 115 2.63 -20.21 -8.88
N GLY A 116 1.66 -20.98 -9.39
CA GLY A 116 1.39 -21.04 -10.82
C GLY A 116 2.63 -21.43 -11.63
N SER A 117 2.97 -20.66 -12.67
CA SER A 117 4.18 -20.88 -13.46
C SER A 117 5.49 -20.72 -12.68
N TYR A 118 5.47 -19.99 -11.55
CA TYR A 118 6.65 -19.83 -10.69
C TYR A 118 6.93 -21.05 -9.79
N ALA A 119 5.97 -21.95 -9.63
CA ALA A 119 6.13 -23.18 -8.85
C ALA A 119 7.00 -24.26 -9.55
N MET A 120 7.64 -23.90 -10.66
CA MET A 120 8.76 -24.72 -11.23
C MET A 120 9.91 -24.85 -10.24
N ASN A 121 10.14 -23.84 -9.41
CA ASN A 121 11.01 -23.95 -8.23
C ASN A 121 10.25 -24.68 -7.12
N PRO A 122 10.88 -25.65 -6.42
CA PRO A 122 10.21 -26.50 -5.44
C PRO A 122 9.75 -25.75 -4.18
N ALA A 123 10.35 -24.58 -3.90
CA ALA A 123 10.00 -23.70 -2.78
C ALA A 123 10.02 -22.24 -3.23
N PRO A 124 9.18 -21.38 -2.63
CA PRO A 124 9.28 -19.94 -2.84
C PRO A 124 10.56 -19.39 -2.21
N ASP A 125 11.12 -18.35 -2.80
CA ASP A 125 12.34 -17.69 -2.35
C ASP A 125 12.06 -16.29 -1.78
N GLY A 126 13.09 -15.65 -1.24
CA GLY A 126 13.09 -14.28 -0.74
C GLY A 126 12.89 -14.20 0.77
N ARG A 127 13.35 -13.07 1.34
CA ARG A 127 13.42 -12.85 2.78
C ARG A 127 12.05 -12.96 3.47
N LEU A 128 10.99 -12.44 2.86
CA LEU A 128 9.66 -12.45 3.47
C LEU A 128 9.10 -13.87 3.67
N MET A 129 9.63 -14.86 2.95
CA MET A 129 9.25 -16.28 3.16
C MET A 129 9.85 -16.89 4.43
N GLU A 130 10.79 -16.19 5.08
CA GLU A 130 11.44 -16.61 6.33
C GLU A 130 10.80 -15.96 7.58
N VAL A 131 9.75 -15.10 7.38
CA VAL A 131 9.06 -14.35 8.44
C VAL A 131 7.78 -15.10 8.84
N PRO A 132 7.75 -15.81 9.99
CA PRO A 132 6.62 -16.67 10.37
C PRO A 132 5.31 -15.88 10.54
N GLU A 133 5.36 -14.63 10.99
CA GLU A 133 4.22 -13.76 11.23
C GLU A 133 3.44 -13.45 9.95
N LEU A 134 4.08 -13.54 8.77
CA LEU A 134 3.41 -13.35 7.48
C LEU A 134 2.57 -14.58 7.07
N PHE A 135 2.74 -15.74 7.74
CA PHE A 135 1.98 -16.96 7.44
C PHE A 135 0.65 -17.03 8.20
N HIS A 136 -0.01 -15.90 8.33
CA HIS A 136 -1.32 -15.78 8.94
C HIS A 136 -2.29 -15.08 7.98
N SER A 137 -3.46 -15.69 7.78
CA SER A 137 -4.54 -15.03 7.03
C SER A 137 -5.15 -13.92 7.88
N ARG A 138 -5.22 -12.71 7.33
CA ARG A 138 -5.64 -11.48 8.00
C ARG A 138 -6.61 -10.71 7.10
N ALA A 139 -7.85 -11.17 7.05
CA ALA A 139 -8.94 -10.60 6.26
C ALA A 139 -8.64 -10.38 4.74
N PRO A 140 -7.97 -11.31 4.02
CA PRO A 140 -7.52 -11.06 2.66
C PRO A 140 -8.69 -10.78 1.71
N GLY A 141 -8.55 -9.73 0.91
CA GLY A 141 -9.54 -9.29 -0.07
C GLY A 141 -9.92 -10.39 -1.06
N LEU A 142 -11.23 -10.64 -1.23
CA LEU A 142 -11.74 -11.73 -2.09
C LEU A 142 -11.32 -11.59 -3.55
N THR A 143 -11.28 -10.36 -4.09
CA THR A 143 -10.83 -10.09 -5.47
C THR A 143 -9.36 -10.46 -5.64
N VAL A 144 -8.51 -10.10 -4.69
CA VAL A 144 -7.07 -10.43 -4.69
C VAL A 144 -6.89 -11.94 -4.73
N ILE A 145 -7.49 -12.66 -3.79
CA ILE A 145 -7.41 -14.13 -3.73
C ILE A 145 -7.93 -14.79 -5.02
N ALA A 146 -9.04 -14.30 -5.57
CA ALA A 146 -9.61 -14.85 -6.80
C ALA A 146 -8.68 -14.66 -8.01
N ALA A 147 -8.09 -13.48 -8.18
CA ALA A 147 -7.16 -13.18 -9.28
C ALA A 147 -5.87 -14.02 -9.17
N LEU A 148 -5.27 -14.10 -7.98
CA LEU A 148 -4.05 -14.89 -7.76
C LEU A 148 -4.30 -16.39 -7.92
N ARG A 149 -5.44 -16.89 -7.48
CA ARG A 149 -5.88 -18.27 -7.70
C ARG A 149 -6.10 -18.58 -9.18
N ALA A 150 -6.66 -17.65 -9.94
CA ALA A 150 -6.84 -17.82 -11.39
C ALA A 150 -5.50 -17.93 -12.12
N PHE A 151 -4.54 -17.06 -11.81
CA PHE A 151 -3.18 -17.15 -12.32
C PHE A 151 -2.49 -18.47 -11.93
N ALA A 152 -2.60 -18.87 -10.67
CA ALA A 152 -2.04 -20.13 -10.17
C ALA A 152 -2.56 -21.38 -10.92
N LYS A 153 -3.75 -21.32 -11.48
CA LYS A 153 -4.37 -22.37 -12.29
C LYS A 153 -4.01 -22.28 -13.80
N GLY A 154 -3.06 -21.46 -14.15
CA GLY A 154 -2.61 -21.28 -15.55
C GLY A 154 -3.33 -20.17 -16.30
N GLY A 155 -4.04 -19.28 -15.59
CA GLY A 155 -4.60 -18.06 -16.17
C GLY A 155 -3.51 -17.04 -16.52
N GLU A 156 -3.86 -16.10 -17.37
CA GLU A 156 -2.97 -14.98 -17.71
C GLU A 156 -2.92 -13.95 -16.57
N ARG A 157 -1.80 -13.23 -16.49
CA ARG A 157 -1.62 -12.12 -15.57
C ARG A 157 -2.55 -10.96 -15.92
N GLY A 158 -3.18 -10.36 -14.93
CA GLY A 158 -3.95 -9.13 -15.10
C GLY A 158 -3.09 -7.96 -15.56
N SER A 159 -3.70 -7.05 -16.30
CA SER A 159 -3.13 -5.77 -16.72
C SER A 159 -4.25 -4.82 -17.14
N ILE A 160 -3.91 -3.57 -17.46
CA ILE A 160 -4.88 -2.61 -18.00
C ILE A 160 -5.51 -3.07 -19.33
N THR A 161 -4.83 -3.95 -20.09
CA THR A 161 -5.31 -4.49 -21.37
C THR A 161 -5.82 -5.92 -21.25
N ASN A 162 -5.44 -6.66 -20.21
CA ASN A 162 -5.95 -8.00 -19.91
C ASN A 162 -6.87 -7.96 -18.70
N VAL A 163 -8.16 -7.78 -18.94
CA VAL A 163 -9.21 -7.58 -17.94
C VAL A 163 -9.61 -8.92 -17.32
N LEU A 164 -9.37 -9.09 -16.02
CA LEU A 164 -9.72 -10.31 -15.26
C LEU A 164 -11.12 -10.24 -14.65
N ASN A 165 -11.57 -9.03 -14.27
CA ASN A 165 -12.82 -8.78 -13.53
C ASN A 165 -13.23 -7.32 -13.69
N ASP A 166 -14.33 -6.93 -13.05
CA ASP A 166 -14.80 -5.54 -12.99
C ASP A 166 -14.74 -4.97 -11.56
N SER A 167 -13.78 -5.46 -10.76
CA SER A 167 -13.63 -5.01 -9.37
C SER A 167 -12.87 -3.71 -9.28
N LYS A 168 -13.40 -2.80 -8.48
CA LYS A 168 -12.75 -1.57 -8.03
C LYS A 168 -12.48 -1.55 -6.52
N GLY A 169 -12.41 -2.74 -5.89
CA GLY A 169 -12.13 -2.89 -4.46
C GLY A 169 -10.83 -2.21 -4.01
N CYS A 170 -10.75 -1.88 -2.72
CA CYS A 170 -9.59 -1.19 -2.09
C CYS A 170 -8.29 -2.01 -2.13
N GLY A 171 -8.36 -3.33 -2.29
CA GLY A 171 -7.19 -4.22 -2.28
C GLY A 171 -6.09 -3.90 -3.30
N ALA A 172 -6.31 -2.96 -4.23
CA ALA A 172 -5.28 -2.42 -5.11
C ALA A 172 -4.55 -1.23 -4.48
N VAL A 173 -5.30 -0.25 -3.94
CA VAL A 173 -4.71 1.01 -3.42
C VAL A 173 -3.96 0.80 -2.11
N MET A 174 -4.44 -0.07 -1.23
CA MET A 174 -3.90 -0.30 0.11
C MET A 174 -2.41 -0.68 0.15
N ARG A 175 -1.90 -1.28 -0.92
CA ARG A 175 -0.57 -1.94 -0.95
C ARG A 175 0.48 -1.27 -1.82
N VAL A 176 0.17 -0.16 -2.51
CA VAL A 176 1.03 0.38 -3.59
C VAL A 176 1.86 1.60 -3.21
N ALA A 177 1.78 2.09 -1.98
CA ALA A 177 2.64 3.18 -1.50
C ALA A 177 4.14 2.97 -1.81
N PRO A 178 4.71 1.73 -1.78
CA PRO A 178 6.11 1.49 -2.15
C PRO A 178 6.48 1.88 -3.58
N CYS A 179 5.52 1.92 -4.50
CA CYS A 179 5.77 2.32 -5.89
C CYS A 179 6.29 3.76 -6.01
N ALA A 180 6.07 4.60 -4.99
CA ALA A 180 6.58 5.98 -4.92
C ALA A 180 8.11 6.09 -5.01
N LEU A 181 8.86 5.03 -4.72
CA LEU A 181 10.33 5.02 -4.84
C LEU A 181 10.84 4.63 -6.22
N TRP A 182 9.99 4.15 -7.11
CA TRP A 182 10.43 3.53 -8.37
C TRP A 182 11.29 4.44 -9.24
N SER A 183 10.95 5.71 -9.32
CA SER A 183 11.57 6.68 -10.23
C SER A 183 11.57 8.09 -9.61
N PRO A 184 12.48 8.97 -10.05
CA PRO A 184 12.36 10.40 -9.77
C PRO A 184 11.15 11.08 -10.43
N ASP A 185 10.56 10.46 -11.45
CA ASP A 185 9.36 10.94 -12.12
C ASP A 185 8.09 10.44 -11.41
N PRO A 186 7.23 11.32 -10.89
CA PRO A 186 5.99 10.91 -10.23
C PRO A 186 5.00 10.20 -11.16
N GLY A 187 5.01 10.50 -12.47
CA GLY A 187 4.21 9.80 -13.47
C GLY A 187 4.62 8.32 -13.61
N GLU A 188 5.92 8.01 -13.63
CA GLU A 188 6.40 6.64 -13.63
C GLU A 188 6.05 5.89 -12.34
N ALA A 189 6.07 6.56 -11.18
CA ALA A 189 5.59 5.99 -9.92
C ALA A 189 4.10 5.68 -9.96
N PHE A 190 3.31 6.58 -10.56
CA PHE A 190 1.88 6.38 -10.83
C PHE A 190 1.65 5.14 -11.72
N GLU A 191 2.34 5.06 -12.85
CA GLU A 191 2.20 3.95 -13.81
C GLU A 191 2.54 2.58 -13.20
N ILE A 192 3.60 2.49 -12.40
CA ILE A 192 3.97 1.24 -11.72
C ILE A 192 2.91 0.82 -10.70
N ALA A 193 2.33 1.77 -9.96
CA ALA A 193 1.24 1.49 -9.03
C ALA A 193 -0.03 1.04 -9.76
N VAL A 194 -0.36 1.66 -10.90
CA VAL A 194 -1.44 1.20 -11.81
C VAL A 194 -1.20 -0.23 -12.26
N GLN A 195 0.02 -0.57 -12.69
CA GLN A 195 0.36 -1.94 -13.08
C GLN A 195 0.20 -2.92 -11.91
N ALA A 196 0.67 -2.54 -10.70
CA ALA A 196 0.53 -3.36 -9.49
C ALA A 196 -0.95 -3.60 -9.12
N GLY A 197 -1.79 -2.59 -9.24
CA GLY A 197 -3.24 -2.67 -9.01
C GLY A 197 -3.94 -3.56 -10.03
N ALA A 198 -3.64 -3.36 -11.32
CA ALA A 198 -4.26 -4.06 -12.44
C ALA A 198 -3.94 -5.58 -12.48
N LEU A 199 -2.93 -6.05 -11.73
CA LEU A 199 -2.68 -7.49 -11.56
C LEU A 199 -3.87 -8.23 -10.95
N THR A 200 -4.72 -7.54 -10.18
CA THR A 200 -5.83 -8.15 -9.44
C THR A 200 -7.17 -7.44 -9.64
N HIS A 201 -7.17 -6.13 -9.88
CA HIS A 201 -8.37 -5.29 -10.03
C HIS A 201 -8.37 -4.65 -11.40
N SER A 202 -9.34 -5.00 -12.23
CA SER A 202 -9.32 -4.58 -13.65
C SER A 202 -10.23 -3.40 -13.94
N HIS A 203 -11.08 -2.95 -12.99
CA HIS A 203 -11.80 -1.69 -13.16
C HIS A 203 -10.82 -0.51 -13.05
N PRO A 204 -10.87 0.49 -13.96
CA PRO A 204 -9.96 1.63 -13.93
C PRO A 204 -9.87 2.32 -12.58
N THR A 205 -10.99 2.60 -11.94
CA THR A 205 -11.03 3.23 -10.62
C THR A 205 -10.25 2.42 -9.56
N GLY A 206 -10.27 1.07 -9.64
CA GLY A 206 -9.53 0.23 -8.70
C GLY A 206 -8.01 0.43 -8.82
N TYR A 207 -7.45 0.46 -10.02
CA TYR A 207 -6.01 0.63 -10.19
C TYR A 207 -5.56 2.11 -10.26
N LEU A 208 -6.40 3.04 -10.73
CA LEU A 208 -6.09 4.47 -10.76
C LEU A 208 -6.02 5.08 -9.36
N SER A 209 -6.86 4.63 -8.42
CA SER A 209 -6.74 5.02 -7.01
C SER A 209 -5.37 4.64 -6.43
N GLY A 210 -4.83 3.48 -6.82
CA GLY A 210 -3.47 3.07 -6.46
C GLY A 210 -2.41 3.98 -7.08
N GLY A 211 -2.53 4.29 -8.37
CA GLY A 211 -1.66 5.26 -9.05
C GLY A 211 -1.64 6.60 -8.34
N ALA A 212 -2.82 7.11 -8.00
CA ALA A 212 -2.97 8.37 -7.28
C ALA A 212 -2.29 8.36 -5.90
N LEU A 213 -2.43 7.28 -5.12
CA LEU A 213 -1.74 7.16 -3.84
C LEU A 213 -0.22 7.19 -4.00
N ALA A 214 0.34 6.41 -4.92
CA ALA A 214 1.79 6.38 -5.15
C ALA A 214 2.32 7.75 -5.61
N PHE A 215 1.59 8.44 -6.47
CA PHE A 215 1.91 9.81 -6.89
C PHE A 215 1.92 10.78 -5.70
N LEU A 216 0.87 10.75 -4.87
CA LEU A 216 0.78 11.61 -3.68
C LEU A 216 1.93 11.36 -2.71
N VAL A 217 2.23 10.09 -2.38
CA VAL A 217 3.37 9.71 -1.53
C VAL A 217 4.68 10.22 -2.15
N HIS A 218 4.86 10.03 -3.46
CA HIS A 218 6.05 10.52 -4.18
C HIS A 218 6.24 12.02 -3.97
N ARG A 219 5.20 12.84 -4.17
CA ARG A 219 5.29 14.30 -4.03
C ARG A 219 5.51 14.75 -2.58
N LEU A 220 4.91 14.05 -1.60
CA LEU A 220 5.13 14.33 -0.19
C LEU A 220 6.57 14.03 0.24
N LEU A 221 7.18 12.96 -0.28
CA LEU A 221 8.61 12.65 -0.07
C LEU A 221 9.52 13.74 -0.65
N ASP A 222 9.13 14.38 -1.75
CA ASP A 222 9.83 15.54 -2.32
C ASP A 222 9.60 16.84 -1.52
N GLY A 223 8.79 16.80 -0.46
CA GLY A 223 8.49 17.96 0.37
C GLY A 223 7.36 18.86 -0.16
N VAL A 224 6.64 18.41 -1.16
CA VAL A 224 5.45 19.12 -1.67
C VAL A 224 4.32 19.00 -0.65
N GLN A 225 3.56 20.07 -0.45
CA GLN A 225 2.42 20.07 0.45
C GLN A 225 1.26 19.26 -0.13
N LEU A 226 0.50 18.53 0.70
CA LEU A 226 -0.57 17.62 0.27
C LEU A 226 -1.59 18.31 -0.66
N ARG A 227 -2.02 19.53 -0.37
CA ARG A 227 -2.96 20.28 -1.24
C ARG A 227 -2.39 20.56 -2.63
N GLN A 228 -1.10 20.83 -2.75
CA GLN A 228 -0.44 20.99 -4.04
C GLN A 228 -0.31 19.65 -4.75
N ALA A 229 0.11 18.59 -4.06
CA ALA A 229 0.20 17.24 -4.63
C ALA A 229 -1.15 16.74 -5.14
N LEU A 230 -2.26 17.08 -4.47
CA LEU A 230 -3.62 16.80 -4.92
C LEU A 230 -3.99 17.51 -6.23
N ALA A 231 -3.56 18.77 -6.40
CA ALA A 231 -3.76 19.47 -7.68
C ALA A 231 -2.95 18.83 -8.82
N GLU A 232 -1.72 18.38 -8.52
CA GLU A 232 -0.84 17.74 -9.49
C GLU A 232 -1.36 16.34 -9.88
N VAL A 233 -1.80 15.51 -8.94
CA VAL A 233 -2.33 14.17 -9.25
C VAL A 233 -3.65 14.23 -10.01
N ARG A 234 -4.46 15.26 -9.80
CA ARG A 234 -5.67 15.47 -10.62
C ARG A 234 -5.35 15.76 -12.09
N ALA A 235 -4.27 16.50 -12.34
CA ALA A 235 -3.78 16.73 -13.70
C ALA A 235 -3.26 15.41 -14.33
N GLU A 236 -2.51 14.62 -13.58
CA GLU A 236 -2.07 13.28 -14.02
C GLU A 236 -3.25 12.38 -14.36
N LEU A 237 -4.25 12.28 -13.46
CA LEU A 237 -5.46 11.47 -13.67
C LEU A 237 -6.27 11.93 -14.91
N ALA A 238 -6.25 13.21 -15.26
CA ALA A 238 -7.00 13.73 -16.41
C ALA A 238 -6.47 13.18 -17.75
N ASP A 239 -5.24 12.72 -17.80
CA ASP A 239 -4.64 12.10 -18.99
C ASP A 239 -4.98 10.59 -19.10
N TRP A 240 -5.68 10.01 -18.11
CA TRP A 240 -6.07 8.61 -18.08
C TRP A 240 -7.54 8.40 -18.42
N ASP A 241 -7.80 7.41 -19.28
CA ASP A 241 -9.18 7.03 -19.61
C ASP A 241 -9.94 6.53 -18.37
N ARG A 242 -11.22 6.93 -18.26
CA ARG A 242 -12.14 6.51 -17.18
C ARG A 242 -11.67 6.89 -15.76
N SER A 243 -10.94 7.98 -15.62
CA SER A 243 -10.45 8.51 -14.34
C SER A 243 -11.49 9.32 -13.55
N ALA A 244 -12.65 9.62 -14.13
CA ALA A 244 -13.63 10.53 -13.55
C ALA A 244 -14.05 10.15 -12.12
N GLU A 245 -14.34 8.87 -11.84
CA GLU A 245 -14.72 8.41 -10.50
C GLU A 245 -13.62 8.69 -9.46
N THR A 246 -12.36 8.47 -9.81
CA THR A 246 -11.23 8.75 -8.90
C THR A 246 -11.04 10.25 -8.69
N ILE A 247 -11.20 11.08 -9.73
CA ILE A 247 -11.14 12.54 -9.62
C ILE A 247 -12.29 13.06 -8.75
N ASP A 248 -13.52 12.61 -9.00
CA ASP A 248 -14.70 13.02 -8.24
C ASP A 248 -14.58 12.68 -6.75
N ALA A 249 -14.03 11.51 -6.42
CA ALA A 249 -13.78 11.09 -5.04
C ALA A 249 -12.73 11.99 -4.34
N LEU A 250 -11.64 12.34 -5.03
CA LEU A 250 -10.65 13.29 -4.51
C LEU A 250 -11.24 14.69 -4.32
N ASP A 251 -12.10 15.15 -5.24
CA ASP A 251 -12.77 16.44 -5.14
C ASP A 251 -13.77 16.46 -3.97
N ALA A 252 -14.49 15.36 -3.73
CA ALA A 252 -15.35 15.21 -2.58
C ALA A 252 -14.55 15.27 -1.26
N ALA A 253 -13.40 14.57 -1.19
CA ALA A 253 -12.51 14.61 -0.02
C ALA A 253 -12.00 16.05 0.25
N ILE A 254 -11.54 16.76 -0.78
CA ILE A 254 -11.07 18.15 -0.66
C ILE A 254 -12.21 19.07 -0.21
N SER A 255 -13.42 18.90 -0.77
CA SER A 255 -14.60 19.68 -0.42
C SER A 255 -15.02 19.46 1.03
N LEU A 256 -15.08 18.18 1.48
CA LEU A 256 -15.44 17.84 2.84
C LEU A 256 -14.41 18.40 3.84
N ALA A 257 -13.12 18.20 3.60
CA ALA A 257 -12.05 18.77 4.40
C ALA A 257 -12.05 20.31 4.43
N GLY A 258 -12.51 20.95 3.36
CA GLY A 258 -12.64 22.42 3.27
C GLY A 258 -13.69 23.01 4.20
N ARG A 259 -14.64 22.20 4.69
CA ARG A 259 -15.66 22.59 5.68
C ARG A 259 -15.23 22.42 7.14
N GLY A 260 -14.04 21.89 7.37
CA GLY A 260 -13.49 21.57 8.67
C GLY A 260 -13.45 20.07 8.94
N ARG A 261 -13.23 19.68 10.20
CA ARG A 261 -13.15 18.27 10.62
C ARG A 261 -14.52 17.59 10.45
N PRO A 262 -14.62 16.52 9.63
CA PRO A 262 -15.87 15.79 9.42
C PRO A 262 -16.17 14.87 10.62
N THR A 263 -17.44 14.53 10.78
CA THR A 263 -17.87 13.42 11.63
C THR A 263 -17.75 12.09 10.88
N ALA A 264 -17.84 10.97 11.58
CA ALA A 264 -17.87 9.65 10.95
C ALA A 264 -19.08 9.49 10.01
N GLU A 265 -20.20 10.11 10.37
CA GLU A 265 -21.43 10.12 9.58
C GLU A 265 -21.29 10.98 8.29
N ASP A 266 -20.55 12.09 8.36
CA ASP A 266 -20.22 12.88 7.17
C ASP A 266 -19.32 12.07 6.21
N ILE A 267 -18.31 11.36 6.74
CA ILE A 267 -17.43 10.48 5.96
C ILE A 267 -18.27 9.40 5.25
N GLU A 268 -19.10 8.65 6.00
CA GLU A 268 -19.93 7.59 5.43
C GLU A 268 -20.88 8.11 4.34
N THR A 269 -21.46 9.28 4.57
CA THR A 269 -22.48 9.86 3.64
C THR A 269 -21.86 10.43 2.36
N GLU A 270 -20.68 11.05 2.46
CA GLU A 270 -20.10 11.82 1.35
C GLU A 270 -18.92 11.13 0.66
N LEU A 271 -18.19 10.26 1.38
CA LEU A 271 -17.03 9.56 0.84
C LEU A 271 -17.22 8.04 0.75
N GLY A 272 -18.26 7.50 1.40
CA GLY A 272 -18.54 6.06 1.40
C GLY A 272 -17.91 5.30 2.57
N GLY A 273 -17.79 3.99 2.41
CA GLY A 273 -17.29 3.07 3.44
C GLY A 273 -15.84 2.62 3.26
N GLY A 274 -15.14 3.07 2.23
CA GLY A 274 -13.74 2.66 1.99
C GLY A 274 -13.56 1.30 1.32
N TRP A 275 -14.63 0.56 1.05
CA TRP A 275 -14.55 -0.79 0.46
C TRP A 275 -14.06 -0.81 -0.99
N ILE A 276 -14.12 0.32 -1.67
CA ILE A 276 -13.65 0.50 -3.05
C ILE A 276 -12.53 1.53 -3.09
N GLY A 277 -11.66 1.42 -4.08
CA GLY A 277 -10.38 2.12 -4.11
C GLY A 277 -10.50 3.65 -4.04
N GLU A 278 -11.47 4.24 -4.73
CA GLU A 278 -11.70 5.67 -4.71
C GLU A 278 -12.25 6.17 -3.36
N GLU A 279 -13.10 5.38 -2.68
CA GLU A 279 -13.60 5.73 -1.34
C GLU A 279 -12.48 5.66 -0.31
N ALA A 280 -11.69 4.56 -0.31
CA ALA A 280 -10.58 4.38 0.63
C ALA A 280 -9.54 5.50 0.47
N LEU A 281 -9.18 5.85 -0.77
CA LEU A 281 -8.29 6.96 -1.07
C LEU A 281 -8.86 8.30 -0.57
N ALA A 282 -10.15 8.57 -0.85
CA ALA A 282 -10.82 9.81 -0.47
C ALA A 282 -10.87 9.99 1.05
N ILE A 283 -11.20 8.93 1.81
CA ILE A 283 -11.25 8.96 3.27
C ILE A 283 -9.85 9.23 3.84
N GLY A 284 -8.83 8.49 3.39
CA GLY A 284 -7.45 8.69 3.82
C GLY A 284 -6.93 10.10 3.52
N VAL A 285 -7.23 10.64 2.33
CA VAL A 285 -6.88 12.01 1.92
C VAL A 285 -7.63 13.04 2.76
N CYS A 286 -8.94 12.87 2.98
CA CYS A 286 -9.74 13.79 3.78
C CYS A 286 -9.21 13.88 5.21
N ALA A 287 -8.95 12.74 5.84
CA ALA A 287 -8.38 12.67 7.18
C ALA A 287 -7.01 13.36 7.25
N ALA A 288 -6.13 13.10 6.27
CA ALA A 288 -4.81 13.73 6.20
C ALA A 288 -4.88 15.26 5.98
N LEU A 289 -5.91 15.77 5.29
CA LEU A 289 -6.09 17.19 5.04
C LEU A 289 -6.52 18.01 6.27
N VAL A 290 -7.26 17.38 7.20
CA VAL A 290 -7.80 18.04 8.40
C VAL A 290 -7.06 17.68 9.68
N ALA A 291 -6.09 16.76 9.60
CA ALA A 291 -5.31 16.31 10.74
C ALA A 291 -4.55 17.47 11.42
N GLU A 292 -4.64 17.55 12.75
CA GLU A 292 -3.83 18.44 13.57
C GLU A 292 -2.40 17.89 13.73
N ASP A 293 -2.30 16.57 13.83
CA ASP A 293 -1.05 15.80 13.83
C ASP A 293 -1.29 14.39 13.25
N LEU A 294 -0.25 13.56 13.20
CA LEU A 294 -0.35 12.22 12.64
C LEU A 294 -1.31 11.30 13.42
N PRO A 295 -1.26 11.22 14.76
CA PRO A 295 -2.23 10.46 15.54
C PRO A 295 -3.68 10.88 15.32
N ASP A 296 -3.94 12.18 15.29
CA ASP A 296 -5.26 12.74 15.05
C ASP A 296 -5.82 12.32 13.68
N GLY A 297 -5.00 12.41 12.63
CA GLY A 297 -5.39 11.97 11.29
C GLY A 297 -5.69 10.48 11.21
N LEU A 298 -4.85 9.64 11.81
CA LEU A 298 -5.05 8.19 11.84
C LEU A 298 -6.35 7.82 12.57
N LEU A 299 -6.59 8.41 13.75
CA LEU A 299 -7.81 8.13 14.52
C LEU A 299 -9.06 8.61 13.78
N LEU A 300 -8.98 9.68 13.00
CA LEU A 300 -10.09 10.10 12.14
C LEU A 300 -10.31 9.10 11.00
N ALA A 301 -9.22 8.65 10.36
CA ALA A 301 -9.27 7.76 9.21
C ALA A 301 -9.83 6.37 9.56
N VAL A 302 -9.69 5.90 10.80
CA VAL A 302 -10.16 4.54 11.18
C VAL A 302 -11.53 4.53 11.87
N ASN A 303 -11.96 5.62 12.52
CA ASN A 303 -13.19 5.66 13.30
C ASN A 303 -14.43 6.02 12.47
N HIS A 304 -14.75 5.21 11.46
CA HIS A 304 -15.95 5.32 10.64
C HIS A 304 -16.54 3.92 10.35
N SER A 305 -17.72 3.85 9.74
CA SER A 305 -18.30 2.57 9.30
C SER A 305 -17.61 2.13 8.01
N GLY A 306 -16.90 0.99 8.04
CA GLY A 306 -16.34 0.43 6.80
C GLY A 306 -14.92 -0.12 6.94
N ASP A 307 -14.15 0.03 5.89
CA ASP A 307 -12.80 -0.49 5.67
C ASP A 307 -11.75 0.37 6.40
N SER A 308 -11.72 0.21 7.73
CA SER A 308 -10.96 1.09 8.61
C SER A 308 -9.44 0.88 8.54
N ASP A 309 -8.97 -0.33 8.26
CA ASP A 309 -7.54 -0.65 8.13
C ASP A 309 -6.97 -0.06 6.84
N SER A 310 -7.64 -0.26 5.69
CA SER A 310 -7.20 0.36 4.42
C SER A 310 -7.21 1.89 4.48
N THR A 311 -8.26 2.52 5.03
CA THR A 311 -8.32 3.98 5.15
C THR A 311 -7.27 4.53 6.13
N GLY A 312 -7.02 3.80 7.23
CA GLY A 312 -5.94 4.05 8.17
C GLY A 312 -4.56 3.93 7.52
N ALA A 313 -4.32 2.85 6.77
CA ALA A 313 -3.06 2.62 6.06
C ALA A 313 -2.76 3.74 5.05
N ILE A 314 -3.74 4.14 4.24
CA ILE A 314 -3.60 5.22 3.26
C ILE A 314 -3.30 6.55 3.94
N CYS A 315 -4.07 6.92 4.98
CA CYS A 315 -3.83 8.14 5.75
C CYS A 315 -2.43 8.13 6.38
N GLY A 316 -2.03 6.99 6.94
CA GLY A 316 -0.70 6.78 7.53
C GLY A 316 0.42 6.94 6.50
N ASN A 317 0.29 6.36 5.30
CA ASN A 317 1.26 6.54 4.23
C ASN A 317 1.43 8.03 3.88
N LEU A 318 0.34 8.79 3.75
CA LEU A 318 0.37 10.21 3.42
C LEU A 318 1.01 11.04 4.53
N LEU A 319 0.53 10.91 5.77
CA LEU A 319 1.03 11.69 6.91
C LEU A 319 2.47 11.30 7.28
N GLY A 320 2.81 10.01 7.21
CA GLY A 320 4.17 9.53 7.45
C GLY A 320 5.18 10.05 6.42
N ALA A 321 4.80 10.09 5.13
CA ALA A 321 5.61 10.70 4.07
C ALA A 321 5.77 12.22 4.24
N ALA A 322 4.77 12.89 4.80
CA ALA A 322 4.84 14.33 5.06
C ALA A 322 5.70 14.68 6.28
N HIS A 323 5.53 13.95 7.39
CA HIS A 323 6.02 14.33 8.72
C HIS A 323 7.16 13.47 9.27
N GLY A 324 7.41 12.28 8.70
CA GLY A 324 8.47 11.36 9.13
C GLY A 324 8.11 10.54 10.39
N THR A 325 9.07 9.73 10.83
CA THR A 325 8.90 8.77 11.94
C THR A 325 8.69 9.44 13.29
N ALA A 326 9.25 10.62 13.49
CA ALA A 326 9.13 11.36 14.76
C ALA A 326 7.69 11.79 15.08
N ALA A 327 6.81 11.83 14.08
CA ALA A 327 5.39 12.13 14.26
C ALA A 327 4.57 10.93 14.78
N ILE A 328 5.11 9.71 14.71
CA ILE A 328 4.43 8.49 15.14
C ILE A 328 4.62 8.32 16.65
N PRO A 329 3.55 8.09 17.47
CA PRO A 329 3.69 7.82 18.89
C PRO A 329 4.62 6.63 19.18
N ALA A 330 5.54 6.81 20.11
CA ALA A 330 6.56 5.80 20.42
C ALA A 330 5.96 4.49 21.00
N ASP A 331 4.86 4.59 21.73
CA ASP A 331 4.10 3.47 22.26
C ASP A 331 3.42 2.67 21.15
N TRP A 332 2.89 3.33 20.12
CA TRP A 332 2.33 2.63 18.96
C TRP A 332 3.43 1.89 18.16
N LEU A 333 4.58 2.53 17.97
CA LEU A 333 5.72 1.85 17.33
C LEU A 333 6.25 0.67 18.16
N ALA A 334 6.19 0.76 19.49
CA ALA A 334 6.68 -0.30 20.37
C ALA A 334 5.80 -1.58 20.34
N GLU A 335 4.50 -1.42 20.09
CA GLU A 335 3.55 -2.53 20.00
C GLU A 335 3.30 -3.00 18.55
N LEU A 336 3.80 -2.30 17.52
CA LEU A 336 3.54 -2.61 16.11
C LEU A 336 4.16 -3.95 15.70
N GLU A 337 3.33 -4.85 15.19
CA GLU A 337 3.76 -6.12 14.60
C GLU A 337 4.67 -5.88 13.38
N LEU A 338 5.70 -6.70 13.22
CA LEU A 338 6.67 -6.63 12.10
C LEU A 338 7.43 -5.31 11.98
N ARG A 339 7.47 -4.48 13.01
CA ARG A 339 8.20 -3.20 12.97
C ARG A 339 9.61 -3.35 12.43
N ASP A 340 10.38 -4.28 12.97
CA ASP A 340 11.79 -4.48 12.58
C ASP A 340 11.92 -4.87 11.10
N GLU A 341 10.99 -5.70 10.59
CA GLU A 341 10.96 -6.10 9.19
C GLU A 341 10.57 -4.94 8.26
N ILE A 342 9.59 -4.12 8.67
CA ILE A 342 9.19 -2.91 7.94
C ILE A 342 10.38 -1.95 7.87
N GLU A 343 11.06 -1.68 8.99
CA GLU A 343 12.23 -0.80 9.04
C GLU A 343 13.38 -1.33 8.18
N GLN A 344 13.70 -2.63 8.28
CA GLN A 344 14.80 -3.23 7.53
C GLN A 344 14.53 -3.17 6.02
N LEU A 345 13.35 -3.57 5.58
CA LEU A 345 13.00 -3.57 4.16
C LEU A 345 12.95 -2.14 3.59
N SER A 346 12.46 -1.18 4.40
CA SER A 346 12.47 0.23 4.04
C SER A 346 13.89 0.79 3.85
N ARG A 347 14.83 0.44 4.75
CA ARG A 347 16.24 0.84 4.63
C ARG A 347 16.91 0.19 3.42
N ASP A 348 16.62 -1.08 3.17
CA ASP A 348 17.14 -1.79 2.00
C ASP A 348 16.64 -1.15 0.68
N ALA A 349 15.39 -0.67 0.65
CA ALA A 349 14.88 0.08 -0.49
C ALA A 349 15.64 1.40 -0.71
N LEU A 350 15.92 2.16 0.35
CA LEU A 350 16.72 3.38 0.26
C LEU A 350 18.14 3.12 -0.28
N VAL A 351 18.74 1.99 0.09
CA VAL A 351 20.03 1.57 -0.45
C VAL A 351 19.93 1.20 -1.93
N GLU A 352 18.86 0.47 -2.33
CA GLU A 352 18.72 0.01 -3.72
C GLU A 352 18.37 1.13 -4.70
N PHE A 353 17.43 2.02 -4.32
CA PHE A 353 16.96 3.11 -5.19
C PHE A 353 17.82 4.37 -5.07
N GLY A 354 18.61 4.50 -4.01
CA GLY A 354 19.47 5.63 -3.77
C GLY A 354 20.73 5.66 -4.64
N SER A 355 21.64 6.58 -4.32
CA SER A 355 22.89 6.80 -5.08
C SER A 355 23.99 5.76 -4.80
N GLY A 356 23.78 4.85 -3.83
CA GLY A 356 24.76 3.82 -3.46
C GLY A 356 24.79 2.66 -4.47
N ASP A 357 25.86 1.86 -4.43
CA ASP A 357 25.94 0.60 -5.18
C ASP A 357 25.57 -0.59 -4.28
N SER A 358 24.28 -0.89 -4.21
CA SER A 358 23.74 -2.00 -3.43
C SER A 358 24.36 -3.36 -3.83
N LEU A 359 24.66 -3.54 -5.14
CA LEU A 359 25.25 -4.77 -5.67
C LEU A 359 26.68 -5.01 -5.18
N ALA A 360 27.38 -3.98 -4.70
CA ALA A 360 28.67 -4.13 -4.04
C ALA A 360 28.56 -4.74 -2.64
N ASN A 361 27.36 -4.78 -2.04
CA ASN A 361 27.14 -5.37 -0.72
C ASN A 361 27.16 -6.90 -0.80
N PRO A 362 28.05 -7.60 -0.06
CA PRO A 362 28.03 -9.04 -0.03
C PRO A 362 26.65 -9.60 0.44
N GLY A 363 26.11 -10.56 -0.31
CA GLY A 363 24.83 -11.16 0.02
C GLY A 363 23.58 -10.40 -0.44
N TRP A 364 23.71 -9.21 -1.08
CA TRP A 364 22.55 -8.46 -1.57
C TRP A 364 21.68 -9.27 -2.53
N GLN A 365 22.31 -9.92 -3.52
CA GLN A 365 21.62 -10.78 -4.49
C GLN A 365 21.02 -12.05 -3.85
N ALA A 366 21.60 -12.55 -2.75
CA ALA A 366 21.00 -13.66 -2.01
C ALA A 366 19.75 -13.22 -1.23
N ARG A 367 19.75 -11.97 -0.73
CA ARG A 367 18.60 -11.39 -0.02
C ARG A 367 17.48 -11.00 -1.00
N TYR A 368 17.84 -10.45 -2.15
CA TYR A 368 16.94 -10.00 -3.22
C TYR A 368 17.23 -10.73 -4.52
N PRO A 369 16.94 -12.05 -4.59
CA PRO A 369 17.27 -12.84 -5.76
C PRO A 369 16.47 -12.38 -6.97
N ALA A 370 17.16 -12.16 -8.08
CA ALA A 370 16.57 -12.09 -9.41
C ALA A 370 16.46 -13.53 -9.96
N TRP A 371 15.40 -13.86 -10.65
CA TRP A 371 15.12 -15.20 -11.20
C TRP A 371 14.82 -15.15 -12.70
#